data_3fe2140e989d9cc9bd64e3698e7e9cb2
#
_entry.id   3fe2140e989d9cc9bd64e3698e7e9cb2
#
_cell.length_a   1.000
_cell.length_b   1.000
_cell.length_c   1.000
_cell.angle_alpha   90.00
_cell.angle_beta   90.00
_cell.angle_gamma   90.00
#
_symmetry.space_group_name_H-M   'P 1'
#
loop_
_entity.id
_entity.type
_entity.pdbx_description
1 polymer ?
#
loop_
_entity_poly.entity_id
_entity_poly.type
_entity_poly.pdbx_seq_one_letter_code
_entity_poly.pdbx_strand_id
1 'polypeptide(L)'
;LIVEDSRTTARFMAHNLKEQLGLSYECAENRQQALKLLEDNPSQYFLALCDLNLPDAPNGEIVPAILARNIPVVVVSAHFDEDIYKRLMLQGVTDYIVKRTPDDMMYLMRVVSRLRANSGVEALIVDDSNLWCMQVSELLRRQRITAYTASNGLEALQILKEHPAIRVVLADHYMPGMDGIKLTAAIRKTHTMDELSIIVISVGTDAGAQFLRSGANDYVFKTSSFEELLCRISMNLDIQDLIRKNRALAERDALTNLLVRRQFFSEAQEAVAEARKERRPLAAAMIDVDYFKQVNDRYGHLAGDIALRQLGGMLRDEFPAPYICGRYGGEEFCVVAPSMDKDDFARRLENFRTSVSSKPVQIGALSIAISVSIGMAEQKASDLESLINAADAQLYTAKREGRDRFVWQA
;
A
#
# COMPACT_ATOMS: atom_id res chain seq x y z
N LEU A 1 -13.67 11.16 16.05
CA LEU A 1 -14.49 11.62 17.17
C LEU A 1 -14.95 10.41 17.99
N ILE A 2 -14.83 10.44 19.31
CA ILE A 2 -15.40 9.47 20.24
C ILE A 2 -16.52 10.18 21.01
N VAL A 3 -17.74 9.62 20.98
CA VAL A 3 -18.89 10.13 21.74
C VAL A 3 -19.34 9.05 22.72
N GLU A 4 -18.92 9.18 23.96
CA GLU A 4 -19.08 8.15 25.01
C GLU A 4 -19.08 8.80 26.39
N ASP A 5 -20.11 8.58 27.22
CA ASP A 5 -20.26 9.16 28.55
C ASP A 5 -19.42 8.40 29.60
N SER A 6 -19.17 7.10 29.38
CA SER A 6 -18.30 6.31 30.24
C SER A 6 -16.83 6.66 30.03
N ARG A 7 -16.22 7.36 30.96
CA ARG A 7 -14.80 7.73 30.94
C ARG A 7 -13.87 6.53 30.80
N THR A 8 -14.24 5.38 31.36
CA THR A 8 -13.45 4.14 31.25
C THR A 8 -13.46 3.61 29.84
N THR A 9 -14.63 3.53 29.21
CA THR A 9 -14.80 3.06 27.81
C THR A 9 -14.14 4.03 26.83
N ALA A 10 -14.36 5.34 27.01
CA ALA A 10 -13.73 6.36 26.17
C ALA A 10 -12.19 6.30 26.22
N ARG A 11 -11.61 6.17 27.42
CA ARG A 11 -10.15 6.02 27.60
C ARG A 11 -9.62 4.74 26.96
N PHE A 12 -10.34 3.64 27.08
CA PHE A 12 -9.96 2.37 26.47
C PHE A 12 -9.95 2.48 24.93
N MET A 13 -11.00 3.02 24.32
CA MET A 13 -11.05 3.27 22.87
C MET A 13 -9.93 4.21 22.42
N ALA A 14 -9.76 5.32 23.13
CA ALA A 14 -8.75 6.32 22.84
C ALA A 14 -7.32 5.77 22.89
N HIS A 15 -7.02 4.97 23.93
CA HIS A 15 -5.72 4.29 24.08
C HIS A 15 -5.44 3.37 22.89
N ASN A 16 -6.39 2.49 22.55
CA ASN A 16 -6.18 1.55 21.44
C ASN A 16 -6.07 2.26 20.07
N LEU A 17 -6.87 3.29 19.82
CA LEU A 17 -6.77 4.11 18.59
C LEU A 17 -5.39 4.75 18.46
N LYS A 18 -4.83 5.26 19.54
CA LYS A 18 -3.51 5.90 19.55
C LYS A 18 -2.38 4.89 19.44
N GLU A 19 -2.35 3.87 20.30
CA GLU A 19 -1.24 2.92 20.40
C GLU A 19 -1.20 1.93 19.24
N GLN A 20 -2.36 1.39 18.81
CA GLN A 20 -2.40 0.38 17.77
C GLN A 20 -2.49 0.98 16.36
N LEU A 21 -3.21 2.11 16.20
CA LEU A 21 -3.49 2.68 14.89
C LEU A 21 -2.81 4.04 14.64
N GLY A 22 -2.17 4.62 15.65
CA GLY A 22 -1.51 5.94 15.55
C GLY A 22 -2.49 7.06 15.19
N LEU A 23 -3.75 6.96 15.63
CA LEU A 23 -4.80 7.94 15.32
C LEU A 23 -4.94 8.97 16.43
N SER A 24 -5.09 10.24 16.04
CA SER A 24 -5.55 11.30 16.93
C SER A 24 -7.05 11.19 17.15
N TYR A 25 -7.51 11.65 18.31
CA TYR A 25 -8.92 11.57 18.68
C TYR A 25 -9.34 12.80 19.49
N GLU A 26 -10.63 13.09 19.46
CA GLU A 26 -11.31 13.98 20.40
C GLU A 26 -12.48 13.24 21.03
N CYS A 27 -12.77 13.56 22.30
CA CYS A 27 -13.82 12.90 23.07
C CYS A 27 -14.92 13.89 23.46
N ALA A 28 -16.17 13.45 23.38
CA ALA A 28 -17.34 14.13 23.90
C ALA A 28 -18.10 13.20 24.85
N GLU A 29 -18.47 13.68 26.03
CA GLU A 29 -19.21 12.90 27.04
C GLU A 29 -20.73 12.96 26.84
N ASN A 30 -21.22 13.81 25.92
CA ASN A 30 -22.64 13.98 25.62
C ASN A 30 -22.85 14.58 24.21
N ARG A 31 -24.11 14.61 23.79
CA ARG A 31 -24.51 15.13 22.47
C ARG A 31 -24.13 16.61 22.28
N GLN A 32 -24.31 17.44 23.31
CA GLN A 32 -24.03 18.88 23.21
C GLN A 32 -22.53 19.14 22.95
N GLN A 33 -21.65 18.46 23.66
CA GLN A 33 -20.19 18.55 23.41
C GLN A 33 -19.82 18.05 22.03
N ALA A 34 -20.40 16.92 21.60
CA ALA A 34 -20.15 16.37 20.26
C ALA A 34 -20.56 17.36 19.15
N LEU A 35 -21.73 17.97 19.26
CA LEU A 35 -22.19 18.98 18.29
C LEU A 35 -21.26 20.19 18.23
N LYS A 36 -20.77 20.67 19.39
CA LYS A 36 -19.81 21.76 19.45
C LYS A 36 -18.49 21.42 18.72
N LEU A 37 -17.92 20.24 18.98
CA LEU A 37 -16.71 19.78 18.30
C LEU A 37 -16.91 19.68 16.78
N LEU A 38 -18.08 19.23 16.33
CA LEU A 38 -18.44 19.14 14.91
C LEU A 38 -18.66 20.51 14.25
N GLU A 39 -19.04 21.54 15.02
CA GLU A 39 -19.19 22.92 14.54
C GLU A 39 -17.83 23.61 14.46
N ASP A 40 -16.97 23.42 15.47
CA ASP A 40 -15.64 24.03 15.54
C ASP A 40 -14.71 23.45 14.44
N ASN A 41 -14.85 22.17 14.05
CA ASN A 41 -13.97 21.47 13.10
C ASN A 41 -14.74 20.52 12.15
N PRO A 42 -15.52 21.03 11.21
CA PRO A 42 -16.46 20.20 10.41
C PRO A 42 -15.81 19.16 9.48
N SER A 43 -14.54 19.32 9.11
CA SER A 43 -13.80 18.44 8.18
C SER A 43 -12.69 17.60 8.83
N GLN A 44 -12.54 17.66 10.14
CA GLN A 44 -11.41 17.03 10.85
C GLN A 44 -11.60 15.52 11.08
N TYR A 45 -12.85 15.05 11.18
CA TYR A 45 -13.13 13.68 11.58
C TYR A 45 -13.38 12.78 10.36
N PHE A 46 -12.58 11.71 10.24
CA PHE A 46 -12.82 10.69 9.23
C PHE A 46 -13.81 9.62 9.67
N LEU A 47 -14.12 9.55 10.99
CA LEU A 47 -14.99 8.56 11.62
C LEU A 47 -15.48 9.07 12.96
N ALA A 48 -16.70 8.71 13.34
CA ALA A 48 -17.22 8.85 14.70
C ALA A 48 -17.57 7.49 15.29
N LEU A 49 -17.10 7.25 16.53
CA LEU A 49 -17.49 6.13 17.38
C LEU A 49 -18.51 6.66 18.40
N CYS A 50 -19.74 6.18 18.36
CA CYS A 50 -20.83 6.74 19.12
C CYS A 50 -21.51 5.71 20.04
N ASP A 51 -21.58 5.99 21.33
CA ASP A 51 -22.53 5.30 22.20
C ASP A 51 -23.97 5.74 21.87
N LEU A 52 -24.89 4.82 22.03
CA LEU A 52 -26.32 5.08 21.89
C LEU A 52 -26.91 5.82 23.09
N ASN A 53 -26.42 5.48 24.28
CA ASN A 53 -27.01 5.92 25.54
C ASN A 53 -26.23 7.09 26.16
N LEU A 54 -26.40 8.26 25.56
CA LEU A 54 -25.82 9.49 26.11
C LEU A 54 -26.77 10.13 27.10
N PRO A 55 -26.29 10.88 28.13
CA PRO A 55 -27.13 11.54 29.14
C PRO A 55 -28.21 12.48 28.58
N ASP A 56 -27.91 13.11 27.45
CA ASP A 56 -28.77 14.07 26.72
C ASP A 56 -29.32 13.55 25.39
N ALA A 57 -29.04 12.26 25.04
CA ALA A 57 -29.45 11.62 23.81
C ALA A 57 -29.47 10.08 23.96
N PRO A 58 -30.46 9.49 24.65
CA PRO A 58 -30.43 8.08 25.09
C PRO A 58 -30.73 7.05 23.98
N ASN A 59 -31.13 7.47 22.78
CA ASN A 59 -31.48 6.57 21.66
C ASN A 59 -30.67 6.85 20.40
N GLY A 60 -29.48 7.42 20.52
CA GLY A 60 -28.60 7.71 19.39
C GLY A 60 -29.00 8.93 18.56
N GLU A 61 -29.68 9.91 19.14
CA GLU A 61 -30.14 11.14 18.47
C GLU A 61 -29.01 12.00 17.91
N ILE A 62 -27.75 11.72 18.32
CA ILE A 62 -26.55 12.36 17.76
C ILE A 62 -26.20 11.84 16.35
N VAL A 63 -26.53 10.57 16.05
CA VAL A 63 -26.13 9.88 14.81
C VAL A 63 -26.55 10.62 13.55
N PRO A 64 -27.81 11.06 13.38
CA PRO A 64 -28.24 11.80 12.17
C PRO A 64 -27.44 13.11 11.97
N ALA A 65 -27.06 13.79 13.05
CA ALA A 65 -26.32 15.04 12.97
C ALA A 65 -24.87 14.84 12.49
N ILE A 66 -24.26 13.69 12.81
CA ILE A 66 -22.93 13.31 12.36
C ILE A 66 -22.99 12.86 10.89
N LEU A 67 -23.96 12.00 10.55
CA LEU A 67 -24.14 11.49 9.18
C LEU A 67 -24.43 12.62 8.19
N ALA A 68 -25.19 13.67 8.59
CA ALA A 68 -25.44 14.85 7.76
C ALA A 68 -24.16 15.63 7.37
N ARG A 69 -23.07 15.40 8.07
CA ARG A 69 -21.73 15.96 7.77
C ARG A 69 -20.86 15.02 6.92
N ASN A 70 -21.44 13.95 6.39
CA ASN A 70 -20.71 12.89 5.65
C ASN A 70 -19.58 12.22 6.46
N ILE A 71 -19.72 12.19 7.79
CA ILE A 71 -18.79 11.47 8.68
C ILE A 71 -19.36 10.06 8.89
N PRO A 72 -18.64 8.99 8.55
CA PRO A 72 -19.05 7.62 8.87
C PRO A 72 -19.24 7.45 10.37
N VAL A 73 -20.27 6.70 10.78
CA VAL A 73 -20.58 6.44 12.18
C VAL A 73 -20.52 4.94 12.44
N VAL A 74 -19.71 4.54 13.42
CA VAL A 74 -19.79 3.22 14.03
C VAL A 74 -20.44 3.37 15.39
N VAL A 75 -21.57 2.70 15.56
CA VAL A 75 -22.29 2.69 16.84
C VAL A 75 -21.65 1.62 17.74
N VAL A 76 -21.38 1.99 19.00
CA VAL A 76 -20.78 1.11 20.00
C VAL A 76 -21.72 1.09 21.22
N SER A 77 -22.50 0.02 21.38
CA SER A 77 -23.55 -0.06 22.40
C SER A 77 -23.28 -1.18 23.43
N ALA A 78 -23.74 -1.02 24.65
CA ALA A 78 -23.67 -2.08 25.66
C ALA A 78 -24.68 -3.21 25.41
N HIS A 79 -25.78 -2.92 24.73
CA HIS A 79 -26.88 -3.84 24.50
C HIS A 79 -27.25 -3.87 23.02
N PHE A 80 -27.69 -5.04 22.54
CA PHE A 80 -28.28 -5.18 21.21
C PHE A 80 -29.80 -4.96 21.31
N ASP A 81 -30.31 -4.07 20.49
CA ASP A 81 -31.72 -3.84 20.28
C ASP A 81 -31.99 -3.90 18.78
N GLU A 82 -32.83 -4.85 18.36
CA GLU A 82 -33.08 -5.14 16.95
C GLU A 82 -33.77 -4.00 16.22
N ASP A 83 -34.71 -3.30 16.87
CA ASP A 83 -35.45 -2.19 16.27
C ASP A 83 -34.55 -0.96 16.11
N ILE A 84 -33.73 -0.67 17.12
CA ILE A 84 -32.73 0.40 17.04
C ILE A 84 -31.69 0.07 15.96
N TYR A 85 -31.19 -1.15 15.94
CA TYR A 85 -30.25 -1.62 14.92
C TYR A 85 -30.79 -1.40 13.50
N LYS A 86 -32.00 -1.91 13.21
CA LYS A 86 -32.65 -1.75 11.89
C LYS A 86 -32.82 -0.28 11.51
N ARG A 87 -33.27 0.55 12.46
CA ARG A 87 -33.43 1.99 12.23
C ARG A 87 -32.10 2.67 11.90
N LEU A 88 -31.04 2.39 12.64
CA LEU A 88 -29.73 3.00 12.45
C LEU A 88 -29.07 2.55 11.14
N MET A 89 -29.20 1.28 10.79
CA MET A 89 -28.71 0.77 9.50
C MET A 89 -29.44 1.40 8.33
N LEU A 90 -30.75 1.64 8.44
CA LEU A 90 -31.53 2.39 7.43
C LEU A 90 -31.08 3.86 7.35
N GLN A 91 -30.67 4.49 8.44
CA GLN A 91 -30.15 5.86 8.47
C GLN A 91 -28.75 5.99 7.84
N GLY A 92 -28.04 4.87 7.59
CA GLY A 92 -26.74 4.88 6.94
C GLY A 92 -25.54 4.76 7.89
N VAL A 93 -25.75 4.23 9.10
CA VAL A 93 -24.66 3.87 9.99
C VAL A 93 -23.72 2.84 9.31
N THR A 94 -22.44 3.00 9.52
CA THR A 94 -21.41 2.17 8.91
C THR A 94 -21.36 0.78 9.51
N ASP A 95 -21.45 0.70 10.85
CA ASP A 95 -21.46 -0.56 11.59
C ASP A 95 -22.11 -0.36 12.98
N TYR A 96 -22.56 -1.46 13.59
CA TYR A 96 -23.15 -1.50 14.92
C TYR A 96 -22.48 -2.61 15.74
N ILE A 97 -21.74 -2.22 16.76
CA ILE A 97 -20.92 -3.12 17.58
C ILE A 97 -21.43 -3.15 19.01
N VAL A 98 -21.61 -4.34 19.55
CA VAL A 98 -22.01 -4.52 20.94
C VAL A 98 -20.77 -4.76 21.80
N LYS A 99 -20.48 -3.83 22.72
CA LYS A 99 -19.31 -3.84 23.61
C LYS A 99 -19.49 -4.74 24.85
N ARG A 100 -19.49 -6.06 24.68
CA ARG A 100 -19.65 -7.02 25.79
C ARG A 100 -18.34 -7.64 26.24
N THR A 101 -17.45 -7.89 25.31
CA THR A 101 -16.22 -8.65 25.52
C THR A 101 -15.00 -7.89 25.01
N PRO A 102 -13.79 -8.24 25.43
CA PRO A 102 -12.56 -7.71 24.82
C PRO A 102 -12.47 -7.97 23.31
N ASP A 103 -13.03 -9.09 22.84
CA ASP A 103 -13.01 -9.46 21.42
C ASP A 103 -13.86 -8.50 20.57
N ASP A 104 -14.98 -8.00 21.10
CA ASP A 104 -15.80 -6.99 20.43
C ASP A 104 -15.01 -5.69 20.22
N MET A 105 -14.18 -5.32 21.19
CA MET A 105 -13.32 -4.15 21.08
C MET A 105 -12.16 -4.37 20.09
N MET A 106 -11.65 -5.59 19.98
CA MET A 106 -10.69 -5.92 18.93
C MET A 106 -11.35 -5.88 17.54
N TYR A 107 -12.61 -6.31 17.44
CA TYR A 107 -13.39 -6.16 16.22
C TYR A 107 -13.58 -4.69 15.85
N LEU A 108 -13.91 -3.81 16.80
CA LEU A 108 -13.98 -2.36 16.59
C LEU A 108 -12.67 -1.81 15.99
N MET A 109 -11.51 -2.20 16.54
CA MET A 109 -10.22 -1.75 16.03
C MET A 109 -9.98 -2.23 14.59
N ARG A 110 -10.40 -3.44 14.23
CA ARG A 110 -10.34 -3.93 12.83
C ARG A 110 -11.23 -3.11 11.90
N VAL A 111 -12.47 -2.79 12.32
CA VAL A 111 -13.39 -1.94 11.55
C VAL A 111 -12.77 -0.56 11.30
N VAL A 112 -12.25 0.09 12.35
CA VAL A 112 -11.58 1.41 12.22
C VAL A 112 -10.37 1.34 11.30
N SER A 113 -9.53 0.31 11.46
CA SER A 113 -8.36 0.08 10.59
C SER A 113 -8.78 -0.09 9.13
N ARG A 114 -9.84 -0.88 8.86
CA ARG A 114 -10.35 -1.10 7.51
C ARG A 114 -10.92 0.18 6.90
N LEU A 115 -11.72 0.94 7.64
CA LEU A 115 -12.26 2.23 7.19
C LEU A 115 -11.16 3.25 6.86
N ARG A 116 -10.07 3.24 7.62
CA ARG A 116 -8.88 4.06 7.30
C ARG A 116 -8.22 3.59 6.00
N ALA A 117 -8.00 2.29 5.86
CA ALA A 117 -7.36 1.70 4.68
C ALA A 117 -8.21 1.81 3.42
N ASN A 118 -9.52 1.94 3.54
CA ASN A 118 -10.45 2.14 2.43
C ASN A 118 -10.36 3.53 1.80
N SER A 119 -9.70 4.50 2.45
CA SER A 119 -9.49 5.83 1.87
C SER A 119 -8.67 5.71 0.58
N GLY A 120 -9.27 6.11 -0.55
CA GLY A 120 -8.66 5.98 -1.88
C GLY A 120 -8.83 4.59 -2.54
N VAL A 121 -9.56 3.67 -1.91
CA VAL A 121 -9.97 2.42 -2.58
C VAL A 121 -11.12 2.72 -3.55
N GLU A 122 -10.98 2.23 -4.78
CA GLU A 122 -11.99 2.28 -5.82
C GLU A 122 -12.53 0.87 -6.10
N ALA A 123 -13.84 0.80 -6.37
CA ALA A 123 -14.54 -0.43 -6.74
C ALA A 123 -15.40 -0.22 -7.99
N LEU A 124 -15.57 -1.26 -8.78
CA LEU A 124 -16.47 -1.29 -9.93
C LEU A 124 -17.61 -2.27 -9.68
N ILE A 125 -18.83 -1.82 -9.82
CA ILE A 125 -20.06 -2.62 -9.75
C ILE A 125 -20.54 -2.84 -11.18
N VAL A 126 -20.70 -4.09 -11.59
CA VAL A 126 -21.14 -4.45 -12.94
C VAL A 126 -22.43 -5.25 -12.82
N ASP A 127 -23.54 -4.60 -13.10
CA ASP A 127 -24.90 -5.18 -12.99
C ASP A 127 -25.86 -4.40 -13.90
N ASP A 128 -26.75 -5.07 -14.60
CA ASP A 128 -27.75 -4.41 -15.45
C ASP A 128 -28.91 -3.80 -14.64
N SER A 129 -29.01 -4.11 -13.36
CA SER A 129 -29.98 -3.52 -12.42
C SER A 129 -29.45 -2.20 -11.83
N ASN A 130 -29.94 -1.07 -12.31
CA ASN A 130 -29.61 0.23 -11.73
C ASN A 130 -29.93 0.32 -10.23
N LEU A 131 -31.00 -0.33 -9.77
CA LEU A 131 -31.38 -0.34 -8.35
C LEU A 131 -30.31 -1.03 -7.50
N TRP A 132 -29.83 -2.18 -7.95
CA TRP A 132 -28.74 -2.91 -7.27
C TRP A 132 -27.46 -2.08 -7.25
N CYS A 133 -27.07 -1.50 -8.38
CA CYS A 133 -25.92 -0.61 -8.47
C CYS A 133 -26.00 0.55 -7.46
N MET A 134 -27.16 1.20 -7.35
CA MET A 134 -27.38 2.29 -6.38
C MET A 134 -27.24 1.82 -4.93
N GLN A 135 -27.86 0.68 -4.58
CA GLN A 135 -27.80 0.14 -3.21
C GLN A 135 -26.37 -0.23 -2.81
N VAL A 136 -25.64 -0.93 -3.69
CA VAL A 136 -24.26 -1.34 -3.42
C VAL A 136 -23.32 -0.14 -3.43
N SER A 137 -23.54 0.85 -4.29
CA SER A 137 -22.74 2.09 -4.29
C SER A 137 -22.89 2.84 -2.98
N GLU A 138 -24.11 2.95 -2.44
CA GLU A 138 -24.35 3.58 -1.14
C GLU A 138 -23.71 2.78 -0.01
N LEU A 139 -23.78 1.44 -0.06
CA LEU A 139 -23.12 0.56 0.89
C LEU A 139 -21.60 0.77 0.91
N LEU A 140 -20.96 0.83 -0.26
CA LEU A 140 -19.51 1.06 -0.41
C LEU A 140 -19.11 2.47 0.03
N ARG A 141 -19.92 3.48 -0.27
CA ARG A 141 -19.71 4.85 0.18
C ARG A 141 -19.63 4.95 1.71
N ARG A 142 -20.50 4.23 2.44
CA ARG A 142 -20.47 4.14 3.91
C ARG A 142 -19.17 3.52 4.42
N GLN A 143 -18.55 2.65 3.63
CA GLN A 143 -17.25 2.04 3.90
C GLN A 143 -16.08 2.88 3.39
N ARG A 144 -16.30 4.11 2.92
CA ARG A 144 -15.29 5.01 2.34
C ARG A 144 -14.63 4.46 1.07
N ILE A 145 -15.34 3.64 0.32
CA ILE A 145 -14.91 3.11 -0.98
C ILE A 145 -15.63 3.89 -2.06
N THR A 146 -14.88 4.40 -3.03
CA THR A 146 -15.45 5.06 -4.22
C THR A 146 -15.95 4.00 -5.19
N ALA A 147 -17.22 4.10 -5.59
CA ALA A 147 -17.84 3.12 -6.49
C ALA A 147 -18.09 3.71 -7.88
N TYR A 148 -17.67 2.97 -8.91
CA TYR A 148 -18.05 3.15 -10.30
C TYR A 148 -19.09 2.08 -10.68
N THR A 149 -19.93 2.34 -11.65
CA THR A 149 -20.97 1.40 -12.10
C THR A 149 -20.88 1.18 -13.60
N ALA A 150 -21.14 -0.05 -14.04
CA ALA A 150 -21.26 -0.44 -15.43
C ALA A 150 -22.49 -1.34 -15.61
N SER A 151 -23.20 -1.18 -16.69
CA SER A 151 -24.41 -1.96 -17.01
C SER A 151 -24.12 -3.27 -17.75
N ASN A 152 -22.88 -3.47 -18.20
CA ASN A 152 -22.45 -4.66 -18.95
C ASN A 152 -20.93 -4.82 -18.94
N GLY A 153 -20.46 -5.99 -19.37
CA GLY A 153 -19.04 -6.32 -19.34
C GLY A 153 -18.15 -5.49 -20.25
N LEU A 154 -18.64 -4.96 -21.37
CA LEU A 154 -17.83 -4.11 -22.26
C LEU A 154 -17.57 -2.74 -21.64
N GLU A 155 -18.61 -2.13 -21.08
CA GLU A 155 -18.50 -0.89 -20.31
C GLU A 155 -17.56 -1.06 -19.11
N ALA A 156 -17.65 -2.19 -18.40
CA ALA A 156 -16.78 -2.52 -17.29
C ALA A 156 -15.28 -2.55 -17.72
N LEU A 157 -14.95 -3.16 -18.85
CA LEU A 157 -13.58 -3.19 -19.38
C LEU A 157 -13.06 -1.80 -19.77
N GLN A 158 -13.94 -0.92 -20.21
CA GLN A 158 -13.61 0.48 -20.54
C GLN A 158 -13.29 1.26 -19.25
N ILE A 159 -14.16 1.16 -18.23
CA ILE A 159 -13.96 1.83 -16.94
C ILE A 159 -12.65 1.36 -16.26
N LEU A 160 -12.34 0.07 -16.31
CA LEU A 160 -11.08 -0.45 -15.75
C LEU A 160 -9.83 0.13 -16.43
N LYS A 161 -9.90 0.51 -17.70
CA LYS A 161 -8.78 1.19 -18.40
C LYS A 161 -8.66 2.65 -17.98
N GLU A 162 -9.78 3.31 -17.73
CA GLU A 162 -9.84 4.72 -17.34
C GLU A 162 -9.49 4.92 -15.86
N HIS A 163 -9.80 3.92 -15.03
CA HIS A 163 -9.61 3.93 -13.57
C HIS A 163 -8.71 2.77 -13.10
N PRO A 164 -7.40 2.84 -13.31
CA PRO A 164 -6.46 1.77 -12.93
C PRO A 164 -6.30 1.60 -11.41
N ALA A 165 -6.85 2.51 -10.61
CA ALA A 165 -6.86 2.43 -9.15
C ALA A 165 -7.98 1.53 -8.59
N ILE A 166 -8.86 0.99 -9.44
CA ILE A 166 -9.91 0.06 -9.02
C ILE A 166 -9.27 -1.23 -8.50
N ARG A 167 -9.67 -1.61 -7.28
CA ARG A 167 -9.13 -2.78 -6.57
C ARG A 167 -10.11 -3.95 -6.47
N VAL A 168 -11.41 -3.67 -6.59
CA VAL A 168 -12.49 -4.68 -6.46
C VAL A 168 -13.48 -4.50 -7.59
N VAL A 169 -13.86 -5.60 -8.24
CA VAL A 169 -14.97 -5.69 -9.18
C VAL A 169 -16.04 -6.58 -8.58
N LEU A 170 -17.26 -6.06 -8.48
CA LEU A 170 -18.46 -6.81 -8.14
C LEU A 170 -19.20 -7.07 -9.44
N ALA A 171 -19.19 -8.29 -9.96
CA ALA A 171 -19.74 -8.60 -11.27
C ALA A 171 -20.98 -9.49 -11.16
N ASP A 172 -22.11 -9.05 -11.68
CA ASP A 172 -23.27 -9.94 -11.83
C ASP A 172 -22.93 -11.11 -12.76
N HIS A 173 -23.43 -12.27 -12.42
CA HIS A 173 -23.29 -13.46 -13.26
C HIS A 173 -24.09 -13.32 -14.56
N TYR A 174 -25.32 -12.86 -14.48
CA TYR A 174 -26.23 -12.81 -15.61
C TYR A 174 -26.37 -11.39 -16.15
N MET A 175 -25.60 -11.09 -17.20
CA MET A 175 -25.67 -9.80 -17.87
C MET A 175 -25.82 -9.98 -19.39
N PRO A 176 -26.49 -9.04 -20.08
CA PRO A 176 -26.59 -9.07 -21.54
C PRO A 176 -25.22 -9.02 -22.24
N GLY A 177 -25.02 -9.87 -23.23
CA GLY A 177 -23.83 -9.90 -24.08
C GLY A 177 -22.62 -10.61 -23.44
N MET A 178 -22.05 -10.09 -22.38
CA MET A 178 -20.92 -10.67 -21.66
C MET A 178 -21.31 -10.98 -20.22
N ASP A 179 -21.41 -12.27 -19.90
CA ASP A 179 -21.70 -12.75 -18.55
C ASP A 179 -20.49 -12.55 -17.60
N GLY A 180 -20.71 -12.67 -16.29
CA GLY A 180 -19.67 -12.47 -15.27
C GLY A 180 -18.49 -13.42 -15.40
N ILE A 181 -18.67 -14.63 -15.93
CA ILE A 181 -17.59 -15.60 -16.17
C ILE A 181 -16.68 -15.11 -17.30
N LYS A 182 -17.27 -14.68 -18.41
CA LYS A 182 -16.51 -14.16 -19.55
C LYS A 182 -15.80 -12.86 -19.21
N LEU A 183 -16.47 -11.98 -18.44
CA LEU A 183 -15.86 -10.75 -17.94
C LEU A 183 -14.66 -11.08 -17.05
N THR A 184 -14.81 -11.99 -16.10
CA THR A 184 -13.71 -12.45 -15.24
C THR A 184 -12.53 -12.95 -16.06
N ALA A 185 -12.77 -13.84 -17.03
CA ALA A 185 -11.72 -14.36 -17.90
C ALA A 185 -11.05 -13.27 -18.77
N ALA A 186 -11.81 -12.24 -19.18
CA ALA A 186 -11.27 -11.10 -19.93
C ALA A 186 -10.36 -10.24 -19.04
N ILE A 187 -10.76 -9.92 -17.81
CA ILE A 187 -9.99 -9.13 -16.84
C ILE A 187 -8.69 -9.87 -16.48
N ARG A 188 -8.73 -11.20 -16.30
CA ARG A 188 -7.56 -12.03 -15.94
C ARG A 188 -6.47 -12.11 -17.02
N LYS A 189 -6.73 -11.63 -18.22
CA LYS A 189 -5.67 -11.47 -19.25
C LYS A 189 -4.71 -10.29 -18.95
N THR A 190 -5.14 -9.34 -18.12
CA THR A 190 -4.40 -8.11 -17.85
C THR A 190 -4.16 -7.85 -16.36
N HIS A 191 -4.93 -8.48 -15.46
CA HIS A 191 -4.84 -8.27 -14.02
C HIS A 191 -4.75 -9.60 -13.29
N THR A 192 -3.80 -9.72 -12.38
CA THR A 192 -3.66 -10.87 -11.49
C THR A 192 -4.71 -10.83 -10.35
N MET A 193 -4.89 -11.95 -9.64
CA MET A 193 -5.87 -12.04 -8.55
C MET A 193 -5.54 -11.13 -7.35
N ASP A 194 -4.30 -10.80 -7.17
CA ASP A 194 -3.81 -9.96 -6.08
C ASP A 194 -3.77 -8.46 -6.43
N GLU A 195 -3.81 -8.11 -7.72
CA GLU A 195 -3.93 -6.73 -8.17
C GLU A 195 -5.38 -6.25 -8.16
N LEU A 196 -6.30 -7.10 -8.66
CA LEU A 196 -7.72 -6.78 -8.80
C LEU A 196 -8.56 -7.96 -8.33
N SER A 197 -9.29 -7.80 -7.23
CA SER A 197 -10.23 -8.81 -6.75
C SER A 197 -11.53 -8.77 -7.54
N ILE A 198 -12.00 -9.94 -7.98
CA ILE A 198 -13.29 -10.10 -8.65
C ILE A 198 -14.19 -10.95 -7.78
N ILE A 199 -15.32 -10.40 -7.35
CA ILE A 199 -16.35 -11.09 -6.58
C ILE A 199 -17.57 -11.21 -7.50
N VAL A 200 -17.94 -12.44 -7.84
CA VAL A 200 -19.09 -12.68 -8.71
C VAL A 200 -20.37 -12.72 -7.86
N ILE A 201 -21.38 -11.99 -8.30
CA ILE A 201 -22.69 -11.95 -7.67
C ILE A 201 -23.64 -12.85 -8.47
N SER A 202 -24.34 -13.80 -7.81
CA SER A 202 -25.20 -14.78 -8.51
C SER A 202 -26.53 -14.97 -7.80
N VAL A 203 -27.55 -15.30 -8.57
CA VAL A 203 -28.89 -15.65 -8.04
C VAL A 203 -29.00 -17.16 -7.72
N GLY A 204 -28.21 -18.00 -8.39
CA GLY A 204 -28.31 -19.46 -8.29
C GLY A 204 -27.09 -20.12 -7.65
N THR A 205 -27.29 -21.32 -7.06
CA THR A 205 -26.29 -22.06 -6.28
C THR A 205 -25.33 -22.91 -7.12
N ASP A 206 -25.58 -23.14 -8.40
CA ASP A 206 -24.93 -24.21 -9.16
C ASP A 206 -23.58 -23.84 -9.80
N ALA A 207 -23.18 -22.57 -9.78
CA ALA A 207 -22.04 -22.08 -10.54
C ALA A 207 -20.81 -21.69 -9.69
N GLY A 208 -20.84 -21.83 -8.36
CA GLY A 208 -19.77 -21.34 -7.45
C GLY A 208 -18.38 -21.85 -7.82
N ALA A 209 -18.24 -23.17 -8.08
CA ALA A 209 -16.97 -23.73 -8.51
C ALA A 209 -16.51 -23.25 -9.88
N GLN A 210 -17.46 -22.91 -10.77
CA GLN A 210 -17.14 -22.39 -12.11
C GLN A 210 -16.61 -20.96 -12.03
N PHE A 211 -17.13 -20.12 -11.12
CA PHE A 211 -16.62 -18.76 -10.91
C PHE A 211 -15.16 -18.79 -10.44
N LEU A 212 -14.85 -19.61 -9.44
CA LEU A 212 -13.47 -19.73 -8.94
C LEU A 212 -12.52 -20.28 -10.02
N ARG A 213 -12.96 -21.25 -10.83
CA ARG A 213 -12.17 -21.77 -11.98
C ARG A 213 -11.94 -20.72 -13.07
N SER A 214 -12.85 -19.76 -13.24
CA SER A 214 -12.68 -18.66 -14.20
C SER A 214 -11.71 -17.59 -13.73
N GLY A 215 -11.23 -17.69 -12.47
CA GLY A 215 -10.30 -16.74 -11.85
C GLY A 215 -10.96 -15.68 -10.97
N ALA A 216 -12.23 -15.87 -10.57
CA ALA A 216 -12.82 -15.03 -9.53
C ALA A 216 -12.14 -15.27 -8.18
N ASN A 217 -11.99 -14.23 -7.37
CA ASN A 217 -11.46 -14.34 -6.01
C ASN A 217 -12.49 -14.93 -5.06
N ASP A 218 -13.77 -14.60 -5.28
CA ASP A 218 -14.87 -15.03 -4.45
C ASP A 218 -16.20 -14.96 -5.21
N TYR A 219 -17.26 -15.45 -4.59
CA TYR A 219 -18.63 -15.28 -5.08
C TYR A 219 -19.60 -15.08 -3.92
N VAL A 220 -20.71 -14.38 -4.18
CA VAL A 220 -21.78 -14.07 -3.22
C VAL A 220 -23.14 -14.25 -3.89
N PHE A 221 -24.12 -14.74 -3.16
CA PHE A 221 -25.47 -14.81 -3.68
C PHE A 221 -26.18 -13.44 -3.53
N LYS A 222 -26.98 -13.03 -4.54
CA LYS A 222 -27.83 -11.82 -4.44
C LYS A 222 -28.83 -11.86 -3.29
N THR A 223 -29.13 -13.06 -2.79
CA THR A 223 -30.00 -13.30 -1.62
C THR A 223 -29.27 -13.16 -0.28
N SER A 224 -27.94 -13.12 -0.28
CA SER A 224 -27.16 -12.87 0.93
C SER A 224 -27.36 -11.47 1.46
N SER A 225 -27.10 -11.30 2.76
CA SER A 225 -27.17 -9.98 3.36
C SER A 225 -26.06 -9.04 2.83
N PHE A 226 -26.30 -7.75 2.87
CA PHE A 226 -25.27 -6.76 2.55
C PHE A 226 -24.05 -6.84 3.51
N GLU A 227 -24.27 -7.33 4.73
CA GLU A 227 -23.20 -7.60 5.68
C GLU A 227 -22.25 -8.69 5.18
N GLU A 228 -22.79 -9.79 4.62
CA GLU A 228 -21.96 -10.84 4.03
C GLU A 228 -21.16 -10.29 2.85
N LEU A 229 -21.78 -9.50 1.98
CA LEU A 229 -21.08 -8.85 0.86
C LEU A 229 -19.94 -7.96 1.35
N LEU A 230 -20.15 -7.14 2.38
CA LEU A 230 -19.13 -6.30 2.98
C LEU A 230 -17.99 -7.11 3.61
N CYS A 231 -18.31 -8.21 4.31
CA CYS A 231 -17.30 -9.11 4.86
C CYS A 231 -16.40 -9.68 3.75
N ARG A 232 -16.99 -10.13 2.63
CA ARG A 232 -16.23 -10.67 1.48
C ARG A 232 -15.34 -9.61 0.84
N ILE A 233 -15.87 -8.40 0.62
CA ILE A 233 -15.09 -7.27 0.10
C ILE A 233 -13.91 -6.95 1.01
N SER A 234 -14.16 -6.82 2.32
CA SER A 234 -13.15 -6.52 3.32
C SER A 234 -12.05 -7.58 3.37
N MET A 235 -12.42 -8.86 3.38
CA MET A 235 -11.46 -9.97 3.37
C MET A 235 -10.56 -9.94 2.13
N ASN A 236 -11.14 -9.70 0.95
CA ASN A 236 -10.37 -9.61 -0.30
C ASN A 236 -9.40 -8.41 -0.28
N LEU A 237 -9.85 -7.26 0.21
CA LEU A 237 -8.99 -6.08 0.36
C LEU A 237 -7.88 -6.31 1.40
N ASP A 238 -8.17 -6.98 2.51
CA ASP A 238 -7.17 -7.32 3.54
C ASP A 238 -6.09 -8.26 2.98
N ILE A 239 -6.48 -9.27 2.21
CA ILE A 239 -5.55 -10.17 1.52
C ILE A 239 -4.66 -9.38 0.54
N GLN A 240 -5.23 -8.51 -0.28
CA GLN A 240 -4.45 -7.64 -1.17
C GLN A 240 -3.47 -6.75 -0.40
N ASP A 241 -3.91 -6.13 0.70
CA ASP A 241 -3.05 -5.27 1.53
C ASP A 241 -1.90 -6.07 2.16
N LEU A 242 -2.15 -7.31 2.62
CA LEU A 242 -1.12 -8.20 3.13
C LEU A 242 -0.11 -8.60 2.05
N ILE A 243 -0.59 -8.95 0.85
CA ILE A 243 0.29 -9.28 -0.28
C ILE A 243 1.13 -8.06 -0.67
N ARG A 244 0.54 -6.87 -0.76
CA ARG A 244 1.27 -5.62 -1.07
C ARG A 244 2.34 -5.31 -0.02
N LYS A 245 2.00 -5.44 1.28
CA LYS A 245 2.97 -5.27 2.37
C LYS A 245 4.11 -6.28 2.29
N ASN A 246 3.79 -7.55 2.06
CA ASN A 246 4.80 -8.60 1.91
C ASN A 246 5.69 -8.37 0.68
N ARG A 247 5.12 -7.92 -0.45
CA ARG A 247 5.91 -7.54 -1.62
C ARG A 247 6.83 -6.37 -1.32
N ALA A 248 6.32 -5.31 -0.70
CA ALA A 248 7.13 -4.15 -0.33
C ALA A 248 8.29 -4.53 0.61
N LEU A 249 8.07 -5.45 1.57
CA LEU A 249 9.13 -6.01 2.41
C LEU A 249 10.13 -6.87 1.62
N ALA A 250 9.67 -7.57 0.57
CA ALA A 250 10.50 -8.40 -0.28
C ALA A 250 11.21 -7.62 -1.42
N GLU A 251 10.82 -6.39 -1.69
CA GLU A 251 11.38 -5.51 -2.73
C GLU A 251 12.60 -4.72 -2.26
N ARG A 252 12.71 -4.51 -0.95
CA ARG A 252 13.82 -3.77 -0.37
C ARG A 252 14.63 -4.61 0.59
N ASP A 253 15.95 -4.43 0.53
CA ASP A 253 16.89 -5.05 1.46
C ASP A 253 16.69 -4.49 2.87
N ALA A 254 16.44 -5.36 3.84
CA ALA A 254 16.08 -4.98 5.21
C ALA A 254 17.21 -4.20 5.93
N LEU A 255 18.47 -4.35 5.50
CA LEU A 255 19.62 -3.69 6.09
C LEU A 255 19.83 -2.28 5.51
N THR A 256 19.82 -2.16 4.19
CA THR A 256 20.19 -0.93 3.47
C THR A 256 19.01 -0.12 2.98
N ASN A 257 17.78 -0.71 2.95
CA ASN A 257 16.57 -0.14 2.40
C ASN A 257 16.68 0.26 0.90
N LEU A 258 17.66 -0.35 0.18
CA LEU A 258 17.76 -0.28 -1.28
C LEU A 258 16.94 -1.41 -1.89
N LEU A 259 16.69 -1.36 -3.20
CA LEU A 259 16.04 -2.47 -3.90
C LEU A 259 16.87 -3.75 -3.76
N VAL A 260 16.21 -4.88 -3.50
CA VAL A 260 16.86 -6.19 -3.63
C VAL A 260 17.16 -6.47 -5.10
N ARG A 261 18.15 -7.33 -5.37
CA ARG A 261 18.59 -7.64 -6.73
C ARG A 261 17.45 -7.90 -7.72
N ARG A 262 16.48 -8.73 -7.34
CA ARG A 262 15.35 -9.07 -8.21
C ARG A 262 14.53 -7.84 -8.59
N GLN A 263 14.15 -7.01 -7.61
CA GLN A 263 13.34 -5.81 -7.83
C GLN A 263 14.11 -4.74 -8.60
N PHE A 264 15.39 -4.56 -8.28
CA PHE A 264 16.28 -3.70 -9.03
C PHE A 264 16.30 -4.04 -10.52
N PHE A 265 16.44 -5.33 -10.87
CA PHE A 265 16.41 -5.77 -12.27
C PHE A 265 15.06 -5.48 -12.94
N SER A 266 13.94 -5.71 -12.24
CA SER A 266 12.60 -5.43 -12.77
C SER A 266 12.43 -3.95 -13.12
N GLU A 267 12.71 -3.05 -12.19
CA GLU A 267 12.58 -1.59 -12.41
C GLU A 267 13.59 -1.06 -13.44
N ALA A 268 14.82 -1.56 -13.38
CA ALA A 268 15.85 -1.15 -14.34
C ALA A 268 15.55 -1.62 -15.78
N GLN A 269 14.96 -2.81 -15.97
CA GLN A 269 14.55 -3.28 -17.31
C GLN A 269 13.45 -2.43 -17.91
N GLU A 270 12.47 -1.99 -17.12
CA GLU A 270 11.41 -1.08 -17.57
C GLU A 270 12.00 0.27 -18.01
N ALA A 271 12.87 0.85 -17.18
CA ALA A 271 13.54 2.12 -17.47
C ALA A 271 14.45 2.04 -18.71
N VAL A 272 15.15 0.91 -18.89
CA VAL A 272 15.96 0.64 -20.09
C VAL A 272 15.09 0.54 -21.33
N ALA A 273 13.93 -0.15 -21.24
CA ALA A 273 13.01 -0.28 -22.36
C ALA A 273 12.42 1.07 -22.79
N GLU A 274 12.12 1.94 -21.82
CA GLU A 274 11.62 3.29 -22.07
C GLU A 274 12.71 4.19 -22.69
N ALA A 275 13.89 4.22 -22.09
CA ALA A 275 15.04 4.98 -22.61
C ALA A 275 15.40 4.57 -24.07
N ARG A 276 15.28 3.29 -24.39
CA ARG A 276 15.47 2.79 -25.76
C ARG A 276 14.44 3.33 -26.76
N LYS A 277 13.16 3.34 -26.37
CA LYS A 277 12.08 3.88 -27.23
C LYS A 277 12.35 5.35 -27.57
N GLU A 278 12.85 6.10 -26.61
CA GLU A 278 13.10 7.53 -26.73
C GLU A 278 14.52 7.88 -27.18
N ARG A 279 15.36 6.87 -27.45
CA ARG A 279 16.78 7.02 -27.81
C ARG A 279 17.58 7.89 -26.83
N ARG A 280 17.26 7.78 -25.54
CA ARG A 280 17.96 8.48 -24.48
C ARG A 280 19.22 7.73 -24.03
N PRO A 281 20.24 8.46 -23.51
CA PRO A 281 21.44 7.84 -22.97
C PRO A 281 21.10 6.97 -21.75
N LEU A 282 21.89 5.93 -21.53
CA LEU A 282 21.74 4.99 -20.43
C LEU A 282 23.10 4.66 -19.88
N ALA A 283 23.25 4.77 -18.55
CA ALA A 283 24.48 4.40 -17.88
C ALA A 283 24.17 3.54 -16.63
N ALA A 284 25.14 2.72 -16.23
CA ALA A 284 25.08 1.97 -15.00
C ALA A 284 26.41 2.01 -14.27
N ALA A 285 26.38 1.86 -12.95
CA ALA A 285 27.57 1.75 -12.12
C ALA A 285 27.46 0.55 -11.19
N MET A 286 28.54 -0.21 -11.08
CA MET A 286 28.77 -1.21 -10.04
C MET A 286 29.66 -0.64 -8.96
N ILE A 287 29.31 -0.86 -7.70
CA ILE A 287 29.97 -0.30 -6.51
C ILE A 287 30.22 -1.44 -5.54
N ASP A 288 31.42 -1.50 -4.97
CA ASP A 288 31.80 -2.53 -3.99
C ASP A 288 32.58 -1.90 -2.83
N VAL A 289 32.31 -2.38 -1.61
CA VAL A 289 33.00 -1.88 -0.41
C VAL A 289 34.38 -2.54 -0.30
N ASP A 290 35.39 -1.70 -0.35
CA ASP A 290 36.77 -2.17 -0.30
C ASP A 290 37.10 -2.88 1.02
N TYR A 291 37.75 -4.07 0.93
CA TYR A 291 38.16 -4.85 2.07
C TYR A 291 37.06 -5.14 3.10
N PHE A 292 35.81 -5.24 2.69
CA PHE A 292 34.65 -5.42 3.59
C PHE A 292 34.81 -6.65 4.50
N LYS A 293 35.36 -7.74 3.98
CA LYS A 293 35.68 -8.93 4.80
C LYS A 293 36.61 -8.59 5.97
N GLN A 294 37.65 -7.75 5.76
CA GLN A 294 38.55 -7.33 6.85
C GLN A 294 37.83 -6.48 7.90
N VAL A 295 36.85 -5.67 7.50
CA VAL A 295 36.00 -4.93 8.44
C VAL A 295 35.22 -5.90 9.32
N ASN A 296 34.59 -6.92 8.73
CA ASN A 296 33.87 -7.95 9.48
C ASN A 296 34.79 -8.77 10.39
N ASP A 297 35.94 -9.21 9.88
CA ASP A 297 36.90 -10.04 10.65
C ASP A 297 37.49 -9.26 11.84
N ARG A 298 37.69 -7.95 11.69
CA ARG A 298 38.32 -7.10 12.73
C ARG A 298 37.33 -6.53 13.73
N TYR A 299 36.13 -6.13 13.28
CA TYR A 299 35.16 -5.37 14.08
C TYR A 299 33.84 -6.11 14.30
N GLY A 300 33.70 -7.30 13.74
CA GLY A 300 32.51 -8.13 13.83
C GLY A 300 31.42 -7.77 12.78
N HIS A 301 30.54 -8.72 12.50
CA HIS A 301 29.48 -8.57 11.50
C HIS A 301 28.52 -7.40 11.78
N LEU A 302 28.28 -7.08 13.07
CA LEU A 302 27.43 -5.93 13.43
C LEU A 302 28.03 -4.59 12.92
N ALA A 303 29.38 -4.47 12.96
CA ALA A 303 30.04 -3.30 12.42
C ALA A 303 29.92 -3.20 10.90
N GLY A 304 30.06 -4.33 10.20
CA GLY A 304 29.80 -4.41 8.76
C GLY A 304 28.37 -4.05 8.39
N ASP A 305 27.39 -4.52 9.17
CA ASP A 305 25.98 -4.19 8.95
C ASP A 305 25.70 -2.69 9.12
N ILE A 306 26.32 -2.04 10.10
CA ILE A 306 26.19 -0.58 10.30
C ILE A 306 26.83 0.16 9.11
N ALA A 307 27.99 -0.31 8.63
CA ALA A 307 28.65 0.25 7.46
C ALA A 307 27.78 0.16 6.20
N LEU A 308 27.19 -1.00 5.93
CA LEU A 308 26.28 -1.19 4.79
C LEU A 308 25.01 -0.35 4.91
N ARG A 309 24.47 -0.19 6.11
CA ARG A 309 23.29 0.66 6.36
C ARG A 309 23.61 2.12 6.09
N GLN A 310 24.76 2.62 6.55
CA GLN A 310 25.21 3.98 6.26
C GLN A 310 25.39 4.19 4.75
N LEU A 311 26.04 3.25 4.07
CA LEU A 311 26.28 3.32 2.64
C LEU A 311 24.96 3.34 1.84
N GLY A 312 24.00 2.48 2.22
CA GLY A 312 22.66 2.46 1.61
C GLY A 312 21.93 3.80 1.79
N GLY A 313 22.08 4.47 2.95
CA GLY A 313 21.57 5.81 3.18
C GLY A 313 22.21 6.83 2.24
N MET A 314 23.54 6.85 2.16
CA MET A 314 24.29 7.76 1.29
C MET A 314 23.96 7.56 -0.19
N LEU A 315 23.74 6.32 -0.63
CA LEU A 315 23.31 6.03 -2.01
C LEU A 315 21.93 6.61 -2.33
N ARG A 316 20.96 6.47 -1.44
CA ARG A 316 19.64 7.06 -1.65
C ARG A 316 19.67 8.59 -1.68
N ASP A 317 20.50 9.20 -0.84
CA ASP A 317 20.61 10.66 -0.76
C ASP A 317 21.29 11.25 -2.01
N GLU A 318 22.35 10.58 -2.52
CA GLU A 318 23.08 11.04 -3.71
C GLU A 318 22.35 10.74 -5.01
N PHE A 319 21.63 9.63 -5.07
CA PHE A 319 20.94 9.14 -6.28
C PHE A 319 19.42 9.02 -6.05
N PRO A 320 18.71 10.15 -5.87
CA PRO A 320 17.25 10.15 -5.80
C PRO A 320 16.64 9.79 -7.17
N ALA A 321 15.35 9.52 -7.22
CA ALA A 321 14.66 9.32 -8.50
C ALA A 321 15.02 10.43 -9.50
N PRO A 322 15.26 10.10 -10.78
CA PRO A 322 14.95 8.85 -11.47
C PRO A 322 16.06 7.78 -11.44
N TYR A 323 17.11 7.93 -10.62
CA TYR A 323 18.10 6.88 -10.47
C TYR A 323 17.50 5.64 -9.80
N ILE A 324 17.92 4.46 -10.24
CA ILE A 324 17.50 3.16 -9.69
C ILE A 324 18.67 2.56 -8.94
N CYS A 325 18.54 2.41 -7.61
CA CYS A 325 19.60 1.92 -6.73
C CYS A 325 19.23 0.59 -6.12
N GLY A 326 20.10 -0.42 -6.22
CA GLY A 326 19.88 -1.73 -5.64
C GLY A 326 21.11 -2.30 -4.92
N ARG A 327 20.86 -3.15 -3.93
CA ARG A 327 21.88 -4.03 -3.35
C ARG A 327 21.99 -5.27 -4.23
N TYR A 328 23.12 -5.39 -4.92
CA TYR A 328 23.32 -6.43 -5.92
C TYR A 328 23.77 -7.76 -5.28
N GLY A 329 24.57 -7.70 -4.24
CA GLY A 329 25.12 -8.83 -3.47
C GLY A 329 25.52 -8.38 -2.06
N GLY A 330 26.27 -9.17 -1.32
CA GLY A 330 26.69 -8.91 0.06
C GLY A 330 27.13 -7.47 0.33
N GLU A 331 28.26 -7.06 -0.23
CA GLU A 331 28.82 -5.70 -0.16
C GLU A 331 28.77 -4.93 -1.50
N GLU A 332 28.03 -5.46 -2.46
CA GLU A 332 27.93 -4.90 -3.82
C GLU A 332 26.62 -4.16 -4.03
N PHE A 333 26.70 -3.02 -4.70
CA PHE A 333 25.58 -2.17 -5.04
C PHE A 333 25.61 -1.82 -6.54
N CYS A 334 24.42 -1.56 -7.09
CA CYS A 334 24.28 -1.14 -8.48
C CYS A 334 23.39 0.11 -8.58
N VAL A 335 23.78 1.03 -9.44
CA VAL A 335 23.01 2.23 -9.77
C VAL A 335 22.80 2.28 -11.28
N VAL A 336 21.55 2.42 -11.72
CA VAL A 336 21.20 2.68 -13.11
C VAL A 336 20.72 4.12 -13.26
N ALA A 337 21.24 4.84 -14.25
CA ALA A 337 20.92 6.21 -14.58
C ALA A 337 20.18 6.27 -15.93
N PRO A 338 18.84 6.17 -15.95
CA PRO A 338 18.07 6.27 -17.18
C PRO A 338 17.98 7.75 -17.59
N SER A 339 18.30 8.01 -18.88
CA SER A 339 18.10 9.32 -19.50
C SER A 339 18.93 10.47 -18.87
N MET A 340 20.03 10.15 -18.23
CA MET A 340 20.90 11.15 -17.58
C MET A 340 22.16 11.41 -18.40
N ASP A 341 22.68 12.63 -18.27
CA ASP A 341 23.98 13.00 -18.83
C ASP A 341 25.08 12.20 -18.15
N LYS A 342 25.96 11.61 -18.95
CA LYS A 342 27.02 10.72 -18.47
C LYS A 342 28.03 11.44 -17.57
N ASP A 343 28.35 12.69 -17.90
CA ASP A 343 29.36 13.47 -17.17
C ASP A 343 28.79 13.92 -15.81
N ASP A 344 27.49 14.18 -15.74
CA ASP A 344 26.79 14.44 -14.47
C ASP A 344 26.75 13.19 -13.59
N PHE A 345 26.43 12.05 -14.19
CA PHE A 345 26.44 10.78 -13.45
C PHE A 345 27.82 10.40 -12.96
N ALA A 346 28.85 10.52 -13.80
CA ALA A 346 30.24 10.29 -13.42
C ALA A 346 30.69 11.21 -12.27
N ARG A 347 30.35 12.49 -12.32
CA ARG A 347 30.65 13.44 -11.25
C ARG A 347 29.96 13.07 -9.93
N ARG A 348 28.69 12.64 -9.97
CA ARG A 348 27.98 12.14 -8.77
C ARG A 348 28.63 10.90 -8.19
N LEU A 349 29.05 9.94 -9.01
CA LEU A 349 29.73 8.75 -8.56
C LEU A 349 31.05 9.07 -7.86
N GLU A 350 31.85 10.02 -8.39
CA GLU A 350 33.09 10.46 -7.77
C GLU A 350 32.84 11.23 -6.46
N ASN A 351 31.81 12.09 -6.42
CA ASN A 351 31.40 12.76 -5.19
C ASN A 351 30.96 11.76 -4.12
N PHE A 352 30.18 10.74 -4.52
CA PHE A 352 29.75 9.67 -3.64
C PHE A 352 30.97 8.92 -3.06
N ARG A 353 31.91 8.47 -3.90
CA ARG A 353 33.15 7.81 -3.46
C ARG A 353 33.91 8.64 -2.43
N THR A 354 34.16 9.92 -2.74
CA THR A 354 34.87 10.86 -1.87
C THR A 354 34.10 11.06 -0.54
N SER A 355 32.77 11.15 -0.60
CA SER A 355 31.93 11.27 0.59
C SER A 355 32.01 10.04 1.49
N VAL A 356 32.06 8.83 0.92
CA VAL A 356 32.23 7.59 1.68
C VAL A 356 33.58 7.59 2.40
N SER A 357 34.67 7.87 1.68
CA SER A 357 36.01 7.86 2.27
C SER A 357 36.22 8.95 3.33
N SER A 358 35.50 10.08 3.23
CA SER A 358 35.59 11.20 4.19
C SER A 358 34.68 11.06 5.42
N LYS A 359 33.68 10.17 5.39
CA LYS A 359 32.70 9.99 6.47
C LYS A 359 32.84 8.59 7.11
N PRO A 360 33.72 8.42 8.10
CA PRO A 360 33.92 7.11 8.74
C PRO A 360 32.62 6.65 9.44
N VAL A 361 32.45 5.34 9.50
CA VAL A 361 31.32 4.70 10.20
C VAL A 361 31.53 4.82 11.70
N GLN A 362 30.55 5.40 12.40
CA GLN A 362 30.62 5.59 13.85
C GLN A 362 29.86 4.49 14.60
N ILE A 363 30.51 3.83 15.52
CA ILE A 363 29.93 2.78 16.38
C ILE A 363 30.32 3.07 17.82
N GLY A 364 29.48 3.79 18.55
CA GLY A 364 29.83 4.30 19.87
C GLY A 364 31.10 5.20 19.81
N ALA A 365 32.16 4.83 20.49
CA ALA A 365 33.47 5.53 20.45
C ALA A 365 34.38 5.10 19.30
N LEU A 366 34.01 4.06 18.54
CA LEU A 366 34.81 3.53 17.44
C LEU A 366 34.47 4.25 16.14
N SER A 367 35.52 4.63 15.38
CA SER A 367 35.43 5.24 14.06
C SER A 367 36.13 4.35 13.04
N ILE A 368 35.39 3.82 12.08
CA ILE A 368 35.87 2.87 11.06
C ILE A 368 35.89 3.55 9.71
N ALA A 369 37.06 3.74 9.14
CA ALA A 369 37.20 4.23 7.77
C ALA A 369 36.85 3.10 6.78
N ILE A 370 36.04 3.40 5.81
CA ILE A 370 35.72 2.55 4.68
C ILE A 370 35.90 3.30 3.38
N SER A 371 36.19 2.59 2.30
CA SER A 371 36.21 3.13 0.95
C SER A 371 35.40 2.24 0.01
N VAL A 372 35.13 2.74 -1.18
CA VAL A 372 34.43 2.00 -2.24
C VAL A 372 35.19 2.11 -3.54
N SER A 373 35.19 1.02 -4.29
CA SER A 373 35.59 1.00 -5.69
C SER A 373 34.36 1.07 -6.56
N ILE A 374 34.40 1.85 -7.65
CA ILE A 374 33.27 2.09 -8.54
C ILE A 374 33.68 1.86 -9.98
N GLY A 375 32.89 1.11 -10.72
CA GLY A 375 32.99 0.97 -12.17
C GLY A 375 31.72 1.44 -12.86
N MET A 376 31.84 2.31 -13.87
CA MET A 376 30.73 2.81 -14.67
C MET A 376 30.87 2.39 -16.12
N ALA A 377 29.73 2.13 -16.77
CA ALA A 377 29.62 1.96 -18.21
C ALA A 377 28.43 2.76 -18.75
N GLU A 378 28.63 3.26 -19.99
CA GLU A 378 27.59 3.89 -20.80
C GLU A 378 27.37 3.04 -22.04
N GLN A 379 26.12 2.89 -22.45
CA GLN A 379 25.83 2.14 -23.68
C GLN A 379 24.60 2.68 -24.41
N LYS A 380 24.74 2.95 -25.71
CA LYS A 380 23.70 3.58 -26.52
C LYS A 380 22.58 2.65 -27.00
N ALA A 381 22.65 1.34 -26.85
CA ALA A 381 21.64 0.41 -27.39
C ALA A 381 21.70 -1.05 -26.88
N SER A 382 22.20 -1.33 -25.70
CA SER A 382 22.26 -2.70 -25.17
C SER A 382 21.12 -3.03 -24.19
N ASP A 383 21.01 -4.31 -23.89
CA ASP A 383 20.18 -4.77 -22.78
C ASP A 383 20.83 -4.41 -21.43
N LEU A 384 20.02 -4.45 -20.37
CA LEU A 384 20.47 -4.13 -19.03
C LEU A 384 21.64 -5.00 -18.55
N GLU A 385 21.60 -6.30 -18.86
CA GLU A 385 22.60 -7.25 -18.39
C GLU A 385 23.98 -6.94 -18.99
N SER A 386 24.04 -6.65 -20.28
CA SER A 386 25.28 -6.24 -20.97
C SER A 386 25.84 -4.94 -20.38
N LEU A 387 24.97 -3.98 -20.03
CA LEU A 387 25.37 -2.72 -19.42
C LEU A 387 25.96 -2.92 -18.02
N ILE A 388 25.33 -3.75 -17.17
CA ILE A 388 25.84 -4.08 -15.85
C ILE A 388 27.17 -4.84 -15.93
N ASN A 389 27.28 -5.81 -16.84
CA ASN A 389 28.54 -6.54 -17.04
C ASN A 389 29.68 -5.62 -17.48
N ALA A 390 29.40 -4.61 -18.32
CA ALA A 390 30.41 -3.62 -18.70
C ALA A 390 30.83 -2.76 -17.50
N ALA A 391 29.89 -2.34 -16.62
CA ALA A 391 30.21 -1.61 -15.40
C ALA A 391 31.02 -2.46 -14.41
N ASP A 392 30.73 -3.76 -14.29
CA ASP A 392 31.46 -4.71 -13.47
C ASP A 392 32.92 -4.89 -13.93
N ALA A 393 33.15 -4.94 -15.24
CA ALA A 393 34.50 -4.96 -15.81
C ALA A 393 35.33 -3.71 -15.41
N GLN A 394 34.72 -2.53 -15.35
CA GLN A 394 35.35 -1.30 -14.87
C GLN A 394 35.58 -1.34 -13.35
N LEU A 395 34.65 -1.89 -12.57
CA LEU A 395 34.83 -2.13 -11.14
C LEU A 395 36.03 -3.05 -10.86
N TYR A 396 36.13 -4.12 -11.63
CA TYR A 396 37.30 -5.02 -11.52
C TYR A 396 38.61 -4.27 -11.79
N THR A 397 38.64 -3.37 -12.78
CA THR A 397 39.79 -2.51 -13.07
C THR A 397 40.10 -1.60 -11.88
N ALA A 398 39.08 -0.94 -11.30
CA ALA A 398 39.23 -0.11 -10.10
C ALA A 398 39.89 -0.89 -8.93
N LYS A 399 39.39 -2.11 -8.69
CA LYS A 399 39.96 -2.98 -7.64
C LYS A 399 41.43 -3.38 -7.89
N ARG A 400 41.77 -3.65 -9.15
CA ARG A 400 43.17 -4.01 -9.53
C ARG A 400 44.16 -2.86 -9.43
N GLU A 401 43.72 -1.66 -9.76
CA GLU A 401 44.57 -0.47 -9.76
C GLU A 401 44.79 0.16 -8.37
N GLY A 402 44.30 -0.46 -7.30
CA GLY A 402 44.60 -0.07 -5.90
C GLY A 402 43.37 0.35 -5.10
N ARG A 403 42.19 0.12 -5.58
CA ARG A 403 40.90 0.41 -4.89
C ARG A 403 40.67 1.91 -4.59
N ASP A 404 39.64 2.24 -3.84
CA ASP A 404 39.22 3.61 -3.51
C ASP A 404 39.29 4.53 -4.72
N ARG A 405 38.63 4.12 -5.82
CA ARG A 405 38.63 4.85 -7.08
C ARG A 405 37.38 4.58 -7.92
N PHE A 406 37.15 5.50 -8.78
CA PHE A 406 36.14 5.45 -9.83
C PHE A 406 36.84 5.23 -11.18
N VAL A 407 36.39 4.22 -11.93
CA VAL A 407 36.88 3.91 -13.28
C VAL A 407 35.70 3.84 -14.23
N TRP A 408 35.85 4.47 -15.39
CA TRP A 408 34.89 4.38 -16.48
C TRP A 408 35.60 4.49 -17.83
N GLN A 409 34.99 3.86 -18.82
CA GLN A 409 35.49 3.94 -20.19
C GLN A 409 34.58 4.89 -20.97
N ALA A 410 35.17 5.94 -21.53
CA ALA A 410 34.48 6.95 -22.34
C ALA A 410 34.08 6.40 -23.71
#